data_68ffca42c3df5c0d3c47329df43c44c4
#
_entry.id   68ffca42c3df5c0d3c47329df43c44c4
#
_cell.length_a   1.000
_cell.length_b   1.000
_cell.length_c   1.000
_cell.angle_alpha   90.00
_cell.angle_beta   90.00
_cell.angle_gamma   90.00
#
_symmetry.space_group_name_H-M   'P 1'
#
loop_
_entity.id
_entity.type
_entity.pdbx_description
1 polymer ?
#
loop_
_entity_poly.entity_id
_entity_poly.type
_entity_poly.pdbx_seq_one_letter_code
_entity_poly.pdbx_strand_id
1 'polypeptide(L)'
;VTTPTADPAAAPPPSDPVLGRAYARLLLLSVLVGAPVALACFFFVGLQHELQGAVWQDLPEAAGYAEAPWWWPLPALALAGLLLVPVVTRAPGRGGHLAVQGLARTPSGPAAVPGVVFATLATLPLGVVLGPEAPLMALGSGLALLALRPARRRADPRTAMVLGTAGSTAAISTILGGPLVAAVLVVEAAALAGPRLVALLLPCLLASAAGALVFTGLGQWTGLGTGGLSLPEVPAPTGPDAGDFLWGLPLAVVVTVVLSAGHRLGRRTAAWTARHTAVRTVVCAVAVGGCLTAYALVTGRSPEEAALSGQDTIGALAADPHAWSVGTLLVLALCKTLAWGVCLGSMRGGPIFPAVMIGAALGVACSGLPGLGTGPALAAGVAAATAAVTRLPLASAVLAVLLLGRDGGEQTPLIVVCSVVGYLAARLLEGAGRGGSGGADGADGGGSGMGSGGGDGTGGAGRGRKGGPDGGGGDTGGAGAGGPGSGAGAGAGGAGTGGPAADGR
;
A
#
# COMPACT_ATOMS: atom_id res chain seq x y z
N VAL A 1 6.75 23.03 70.28
CA VAL A 1 7.67 22.13 69.56
C VAL A 1 6.78 21.26 68.71
N THR A 2 6.57 21.69 67.43
CA THR A 2 5.83 20.94 66.42
C THR A 2 6.82 20.06 65.70
N THR A 3 6.66 18.76 65.78
CA THR A 3 7.37 17.75 65.04
C THR A 3 7.00 17.91 63.50
N PRO A 4 7.97 17.91 62.60
CA PRO A 4 7.68 17.91 61.15
C PRO A 4 7.07 16.56 60.80
N THR A 5 5.87 16.58 60.20
CA THR A 5 5.26 15.42 59.55
C THR A 5 6.12 15.03 58.36
N ALA A 6 6.61 13.80 58.36
CA ALA A 6 7.33 13.21 57.24
C ALA A 6 6.45 13.26 55.98
N ASP A 7 6.99 13.86 54.92
CA ASP A 7 6.43 13.88 53.58
C ASP A 7 6.21 12.44 53.13
N PRO A 8 5.00 12.03 52.69
CA PRO A 8 4.80 10.67 52.14
C PRO A 8 5.71 10.53 50.93
N ALA A 9 6.60 9.56 51.00
CA ALA A 9 7.60 9.21 49.98
C ALA A 9 7.05 9.42 48.60
N ALA A 10 7.61 10.39 47.88
CA ALA A 10 7.32 10.63 46.48
C ALA A 10 7.46 9.31 45.72
N ALA A 11 6.38 8.86 45.09
CA ALA A 11 6.42 7.66 44.24
C ALA A 11 7.60 7.79 43.27
N PRO A 12 8.44 6.75 43.10
CA PRO A 12 9.57 6.82 42.18
C PRO A 12 9.05 7.27 40.82
N PRO A 13 9.78 8.16 40.13
CA PRO A 13 9.37 8.64 38.82
C PRO A 13 9.11 7.43 37.94
N PRO A 14 8.06 7.43 37.08
CA PRO A 14 7.75 6.32 36.21
C PRO A 14 8.99 6.03 35.38
N SER A 15 9.53 4.81 35.53
CA SER A 15 10.71 4.36 34.80
C SER A 15 10.43 4.53 33.32
N ASP A 16 11.33 5.23 32.64
CA ASP A 16 11.21 5.48 31.18
C ASP A 16 11.06 4.12 30.47
N PRO A 17 9.94 3.86 29.80
CA PRO A 17 9.66 2.56 29.20
C PRO A 17 10.70 2.15 28.12
N VAL A 18 11.48 3.12 27.63
CA VAL A 18 12.51 2.93 26.59
C VAL A 18 13.81 2.34 27.17
N LEU A 19 14.07 2.48 28.47
CA LEU A 19 15.31 2.01 29.11
C LEU A 19 15.20 0.61 29.76
N GLY A 20 14.05 -0.06 29.64
CA GLY A 20 13.81 -1.36 30.26
C GLY A 20 14.37 -2.54 29.46
N ARG A 21 14.83 -3.60 30.17
CA ARG A 21 15.28 -4.87 29.54
C ARG A 21 14.24 -5.48 28.60
N ALA A 22 12.97 -5.29 28.85
CA ALA A 22 11.87 -5.74 28.00
C ALA A 22 11.88 -5.02 26.64
N TYR A 23 12.14 -3.71 26.65
CA TYR A 23 12.23 -2.91 25.42
C TYR A 23 13.49 -3.24 24.61
N ALA A 24 14.64 -3.46 25.27
CA ALA A 24 15.85 -3.92 24.59
C ALA A 24 15.65 -5.27 23.89
N ARG A 25 14.91 -6.20 24.49
CA ARG A 25 14.51 -7.45 23.84
C ARG A 25 13.61 -7.22 22.63
N LEU A 26 12.67 -6.25 22.71
CA LEU A 26 11.81 -5.89 21.60
C LEU A 26 12.63 -5.33 20.41
N LEU A 27 13.62 -4.47 20.68
CA LEU A 27 14.53 -3.96 19.66
C LEU A 27 15.32 -5.08 18.98
N LEU A 28 15.89 -6.00 19.77
CA LEU A 28 16.59 -7.16 19.23
C LEU A 28 15.67 -8.06 18.38
N LEU A 29 14.45 -8.31 18.85
CA LEU A 29 13.46 -9.07 18.10
C LEU A 29 13.08 -8.37 16.79
N SER A 30 13.04 -7.05 16.76
CA SER A 30 12.74 -6.28 15.54
C SER A 30 13.81 -6.47 14.47
N VAL A 31 15.10 -6.50 14.87
CA VAL A 31 16.22 -6.81 13.95
C VAL A 31 16.13 -8.25 13.46
N LEU A 32 15.96 -9.21 14.41
CA LEU A 32 15.90 -10.64 14.11
C LEU A 32 14.72 -11.01 13.20
N VAL A 33 13.60 -10.29 13.30
CA VAL A 33 12.42 -10.47 12.43
C VAL A 33 12.59 -9.70 11.13
N GLY A 34 13.19 -8.51 11.17
CA GLY A 34 13.37 -7.64 10.00
C GLY A 34 14.18 -8.32 8.90
N ALA A 35 15.29 -8.97 9.23
CA ALA A 35 16.16 -9.61 8.25
C ALA A 35 15.47 -10.77 7.46
N PRO A 36 14.82 -11.77 8.08
CA PRO A 36 14.14 -12.81 7.33
C PRO A 36 12.89 -12.33 6.59
N VAL A 37 12.21 -11.30 7.11
CA VAL A 37 11.11 -10.63 6.40
C VAL A 37 11.63 -9.99 5.13
N ALA A 38 12.72 -9.22 5.21
CA ALA A 38 13.34 -8.59 4.06
C ALA A 38 13.83 -9.61 3.04
N LEU A 39 14.43 -10.73 3.49
CA LEU A 39 14.82 -11.82 2.62
C LEU A 39 13.64 -12.40 1.83
N ALA A 40 12.52 -12.66 2.49
CA ALA A 40 11.32 -13.15 1.82
C ALA A 40 10.76 -12.12 0.82
N CYS A 41 10.77 -10.84 1.20
CA CYS A 41 10.33 -9.74 0.32
C CYS A 41 11.26 -9.55 -0.88
N PHE A 42 12.57 -9.74 -0.72
CA PHE A 42 13.54 -9.70 -1.81
C PHE A 42 13.22 -10.71 -2.90
N PHE A 43 13.05 -11.98 -2.52
CA PHE A 43 12.70 -13.02 -3.49
C PHE A 43 11.29 -12.82 -4.07
N PHE A 44 10.37 -12.29 -3.29
CA PHE A 44 9.03 -11.99 -3.77
C PHE A 44 9.04 -10.88 -4.84
N VAL A 45 9.80 -9.81 -4.62
CA VAL A 45 9.97 -8.72 -5.60
C VAL A 45 10.73 -9.21 -6.82
N GLY A 46 11.81 -9.98 -6.64
CA GLY A 46 12.54 -10.59 -7.74
C GLY A 46 11.63 -11.46 -8.62
N LEU A 47 10.84 -12.35 -8.00
CA LEU A 47 9.89 -13.19 -8.74
C LEU A 47 8.84 -12.34 -9.47
N GLN A 48 8.36 -11.24 -8.87
CA GLN A 48 7.42 -10.33 -9.53
C GLN A 48 8.04 -9.69 -10.77
N HIS A 49 9.29 -9.24 -10.72
CA HIS A 49 10.00 -8.65 -11.86
C HIS A 49 10.26 -9.67 -12.97
N GLU A 50 10.70 -10.89 -12.62
CA GLU A 50 10.87 -11.97 -13.60
C GLU A 50 9.56 -12.30 -14.33
N LEU A 51 8.45 -12.41 -13.58
CA LEU A 51 7.13 -12.62 -14.20
C LEU A 51 6.70 -11.43 -15.05
N GLN A 52 7.04 -10.21 -14.67
CA GLN A 52 6.77 -9.00 -15.44
C GLN A 52 7.56 -9.02 -16.76
N GLY A 53 8.87 -9.29 -16.71
CA GLY A 53 9.73 -9.44 -17.90
C GLY A 53 9.20 -10.54 -18.83
N ALA A 54 8.86 -11.70 -18.27
CA ALA A 54 8.27 -12.79 -19.06
C ALA A 54 6.98 -12.38 -19.79
N VAL A 55 6.10 -11.61 -19.15
CA VAL A 55 4.82 -11.19 -19.74
C VAL A 55 5.00 -10.06 -20.77
N TRP A 56 5.85 -9.07 -20.50
CA TRP A 56 5.91 -7.85 -21.29
C TRP A 56 7.06 -7.81 -22.29
N GLN A 57 8.06 -8.70 -22.15
CA GLN A 57 9.24 -8.79 -23.01
C GLN A 57 9.32 -10.16 -23.70
N ASP A 58 9.53 -11.25 -22.91
CA ASP A 58 9.81 -12.58 -23.47
C ASP A 58 8.64 -13.15 -24.30
N LEU A 59 7.40 -13.05 -23.82
CA LEU A 59 6.23 -13.56 -24.53
C LEU A 59 5.91 -12.79 -25.82
N PRO A 60 5.94 -11.44 -25.87
CA PRO A 60 5.83 -10.70 -27.12
C PRO A 60 6.94 -11.04 -28.10
N GLU A 61 8.21 -11.14 -27.65
CA GLU A 61 9.34 -11.51 -28.48
C GLU A 61 9.16 -12.93 -29.06
N ALA A 62 8.78 -13.90 -28.25
CA ALA A 62 8.47 -15.26 -28.69
C ALA A 62 7.31 -15.33 -29.69
N ALA A 63 6.39 -14.35 -29.64
CA ALA A 63 5.29 -14.19 -30.60
C ALA A 63 5.70 -13.43 -31.87
N GLY A 64 6.98 -12.98 -31.99
CA GLY A 64 7.51 -12.28 -33.16
C GLY A 64 7.33 -10.76 -33.13
N TYR A 65 7.05 -10.17 -31.98
CA TYR A 65 6.94 -8.72 -31.80
C TYR A 65 8.21 -8.19 -31.10
N ALA A 66 8.75 -7.06 -31.54
CA ALA A 66 9.88 -6.41 -30.87
C ALA A 66 9.50 -5.78 -29.52
N GLU A 67 8.25 -5.38 -29.37
CA GLU A 67 7.66 -4.83 -28.15
C GLU A 67 6.23 -5.33 -28.01
N ALA A 68 5.65 -5.22 -26.81
CA ALA A 68 4.26 -5.59 -26.55
C ALA A 68 3.31 -4.82 -27.52
N PRO A 69 2.51 -5.50 -28.37
CA PRO A 69 1.63 -4.85 -29.32
C PRO A 69 0.47 -4.13 -28.60
N TRP A 70 -0.16 -3.16 -29.27
CA TRP A 70 -1.21 -2.31 -28.70
C TRP A 70 -2.38 -3.08 -28.07
N TRP A 71 -2.69 -4.28 -28.53
CA TRP A 71 -3.79 -5.13 -28.02
C TRP A 71 -3.40 -6.02 -26.84
N TRP A 72 -2.08 -6.14 -26.53
CA TRP A 72 -1.52 -7.03 -25.51
C TRP A 72 -2.10 -6.81 -24.10
N PRO A 73 -2.37 -5.57 -23.65
CA PRO A 73 -2.95 -5.34 -22.34
C PRO A 73 -4.31 -5.98 -22.12
N LEU A 74 -5.12 -6.16 -23.17
CA LEU A 74 -6.48 -6.69 -23.05
C LEU A 74 -6.50 -8.12 -22.53
N PRO A 75 -5.84 -9.11 -23.18
CA PRO A 75 -5.79 -10.48 -22.67
C PRO A 75 -5.03 -10.59 -21.34
N ALA A 76 -3.92 -9.85 -21.17
CA ALA A 76 -3.13 -9.89 -19.96
C ALA A 76 -3.96 -9.45 -18.74
N LEU A 77 -4.65 -8.32 -18.84
CA LEU A 77 -5.49 -7.81 -17.76
C LEU A 77 -6.80 -8.61 -17.59
N ALA A 78 -7.38 -9.15 -18.65
CA ALA A 78 -8.50 -10.08 -18.51
C ALA A 78 -8.09 -11.30 -17.68
N LEU A 79 -6.91 -11.86 -17.94
CA LEU A 79 -6.32 -12.96 -17.16
C LEU A 79 -6.09 -12.53 -15.70
N ALA A 80 -5.50 -11.35 -15.47
CA ALA A 80 -5.31 -10.80 -14.11
C ALA A 80 -6.63 -10.72 -13.34
N GLY A 81 -7.68 -10.21 -13.99
CA GLY A 81 -9.02 -10.14 -13.41
C GLY A 81 -9.58 -11.51 -13.06
N LEU A 82 -9.46 -12.49 -13.96
CA LEU A 82 -9.92 -13.87 -13.74
C LEU A 82 -9.17 -14.55 -12.58
N LEU A 83 -7.83 -14.42 -12.53
CA LEU A 83 -7.00 -14.98 -11.47
C LEU A 83 -7.28 -14.33 -10.10
N LEU A 84 -7.64 -13.04 -10.08
CA LEU A 84 -7.94 -12.33 -8.85
C LEU A 84 -9.30 -12.72 -8.25
N VAL A 85 -10.30 -13.11 -9.06
CA VAL A 85 -11.66 -13.42 -8.61
C VAL A 85 -11.69 -14.44 -7.47
N PRO A 86 -11.05 -15.62 -7.53
CA PRO A 86 -11.09 -16.60 -6.44
C PRO A 86 -10.49 -16.04 -5.14
N VAL A 87 -9.49 -15.17 -5.24
CA VAL A 87 -8.85 -14.56 -4.06
C VAL A 87 -9.80 -13.60 -3.36
N VAL A 88 -10.39 -12.65 -4.11
CA VAL A 88 -11.27 -11.63 -3.52
C VAL A 88 -12.60 -12.19 -3.03
N THR A 89 -13.01 -13.37 -3.53
CA THR A 89 -14.27 -14.00 -3.16
C THR A 89 -14.13 -15.03 -2.03
N ARG A 90 -13.02 -15.79 -1.99
CA ARG A 90 -12.89 -16.99 -1.11
C ARG A 90 -11.69 -16.95 -0.17
N ALA A 91 -10.58 -16.25 -0.51
CA ALA A 91 -9.37 -16.30 0.30
C ALA A 91 -9.51 -15.51 1.62
N PRO A 92 -8.91 -15.99 2.72
CA PRO A 92 -8.79 -15.22 3.95
C PRO A 92 -8.10 -13.87 3.69
N GLY A 93 -8.69 -12.79 4.21
CA GLY A 93 -8.17 -11.43 3.97
C GLY A 93 -8.39 -10.89 2.55
N ARG A 94 -9.08 -11.65 1.67
CA ARG A 94 -9.51 -11.22 0.33
C ARG A 94 -8.42 -10.57 -0.52
N GLY A 95 -7.17 -11.05 -0.38
CA GLY A 95 -6.00 -10.50 -1.10
C GLY A 95 -5.49 -9.16 -0.58
N GLY A 96 -5.86 -8.74 0.62
CA GLY A 96 -5.44 -7.47 1.23
C GLY A 96 -6.46 -6.35 1.08
N HIS A 97 -6.05 -5.13 1.47
CA HIS A 97 -6.90 -3.94 1.42
C HIS A 97 -7.05 -3.44 -0.03
N LEU A 98 -8.16 -2.75 -0.30
CA LEU A 98 -8.30 -1.97 -1.52
C LEU A 98 -7.38 -0.75 -1.47
N ALA A 99 -6.66 -0.48 -2.56
CA ALA A 99 -5.72 0.63 -2.63
C ALA A 99 -6.38 2.01 -2.40
N VAL A 100 -7.66 2.15 -2.70
CA VAL A 100 -8.46 3.36 -2.45
C VAL A 100 -8.62 3.70 -0.96
N GLN A 101 -8.41 2.73 -0.06
CA GLN A 101 -8.45 2.94 1.40
C GLN A 101 -7.15 3.54 1.95
N GLY A 102 -6.14 3.67 1.10
CA GLY A 102 -4.79 4.13 1.46
C GLY A 102 -3.95 3.05 2.10
N LEU A 103 -2.88 3.46 2.79
CA LEU A 103 -1.98 2.54 3.48
C LEU A 103 -2.65 1.93 4.71
N ALA A 104 -2.42 0.63 4.92
CA ALA A 104 -2.94 -0.09 6.08
C ALA A 104 -2.33 0.46 7.38
N ARG A 105 -3.18 0.94 8.29
CA ARG A 105 -2.76 1.45 9.61
C ARG A 105 -2.55 0.35 10.63
N THR A 106 -3.07 -0.84 10.39
CA THR A 106 -2.95 -2.01 11.26
C THR A 106 -2.23 -3.14 10.54
N PRO A 107 -1.32 -3.86 11.24
CA PRO A 107 -0.63 -5.00 10.67
C PRO A 107 -1.59 -6.08 10.17
N SER A 108 -1.33 -6.64 9.00
CA SER A 108 -2.08 -7.75 8.46
C SER A 108 -1.77 -9.04 9.22
N GLY A 109 -2.79 -9.83 9.50
CA GLY A 109 -2.59 -11.12 10.17
C GLY A 109 -1.95 -12.18 9.25
N PRO A 110 -1.29 -13.21 9.82
CA PRO A 110 -0.62 -14.26 9.04
C PRO A 110 -1.54 -15.06 8.10
N ALA A 111 -2.83 -15.14 8.42
CA ALA A 111 -3.80 -15.85 7.60
C ALA A 111 -4.09 -15.15 6.25
N ALA A 112 -3.83 -13.85 6.16
CA ALA A 112 -4.03 -13.10 4.92
C ALA A 112 -2.85 -13.23 3.95
N VAL A 113 -1.65 -13.63 4.42
CA VAL A 113 -0.42 -13.67 3.62
C VAL A 113 -0.55 -14.48 2.32
N PRO A 114 -1.05 -15.72 2.32
CA PRO A 114 -1.17 -16.48 1.07
C PRO A 114 -2.07 -15.80 0.05
N GLY A 115 -3.19 -15.23 0.50
CA GLY A 115 -4.11 -14.50 -0.36
C GLY A 115 -3.48 -13.24 -0.95
N VAL A 116 -2.69 -12.50 -0.16
CA VAL A 116 -1.98 -11.30 -0.62
C VAL A 116 -0.92 -11.66 -1.65
N VAL A 117 -0.08 -12.66 -1.36
CA VAL A 117 0.97 -13.13 -2.28
C VAL A 117 0.38 -13.55 -3.62
N PHE A 118 -0.65 -14.40 -3.60
CA PHE A 118 -1.29 -14.85 -4.83
C PHE A 118 -1.95 -13.70 -5.58
N ALA A 119 -2.69 -12.82 -4.90
CA ALA A 119 -3.31 -11.66 -5.55
C ALA A 119 -2.28 -10.78 -6.26
N THR A 120 -1.15 -10.52 -5.60
CA THR A 120 -0.10 -9.66 -6.15
C THR A 120 0.58 -10.29 -7.36
N LEU A 121 1.01 -11.55 -7.26
CA LEU A 121 1.65 -12.25 -8.38
C LEU A 121 0.70 -12.52 -9.55
N ALA A 122 -0.60 -12.65 -9.28
CA ALA A 122 -1.62 -12.82 -10.30
C ALA A 122 -2.04 -11.51 -10.98
N THR A 123 -1.65 -10.34 -10.46
CA THR A 123 -2.13 -9.06 -11.00
C THR A 123 -1.03 -8.10 -11.41
N LEU A 124 -0.06 -7.81 -10.55
CA LEU A 124 0.94 -6.79 -10.85
C LEU A 124 1.78 -7.13 -12.09
N PRO A 125 2.32 -8.35 -12.27
CA PRO A 125 3.09 -8.68 -13.47
C PRO A 125 2.27 -8.63 -14.75
N LEU A 126 0.94 -8.79 -14.67
CA LEU A 126 0.04 -8.77 -15.81
C LEU A 126 -0.39 -7.35 -16.24
N GLY A 127 0.15 -6.29 -15.63
CA GLY A 127 -0.05 -4.91 -16.09
C GLY A 127 -1.02 -4.08 -15.25
N VAL A 128 -1.45 -4.58 -14.07
CA VAL A 128 -2.28 -3.78 -13.15
C VAL A 128 -1.53 -2.53 -12.72
N VAL A 129 -2.19 -1.38 -12.84
CA VAL A 129 -1.60 -0.06 -12.56
C VAL A 129 -1.67 0.23 -11.05
N LEU A 130 -0.89 -0.54 -10.30
CA LEU A 130 -0.69 -0.41 -8.85
C LEU A 130 0.76 -0.81 -8.52
N GLY A 131 1.24 -0.42 -7.34
CA GLY A 131 2.57 -0.76 -6.85
C GLY A 131 2.57 -1.93 -5.87
N PRO A 132 3.75 -2.50 -5.57
CA PRO A 132 3.91 -3.61 -4.64
C PRO A 132 3.94 -3.19 -3.17
N GLU A 133 3.95 -1.89 -2.83
CA GLU A 133 4.17 -1.40 -1.47
C GLU A 133 3.15 -1.89 -0.45
N ALA A 134 1.84 -1.86 -0.79
CA ALA A 134 0.81 -2.34 0.14
C ALA A 134 0.83 -3.87 0.34
N PRO A 135 0.99 -4.69 -0.70
CA PRO A 135 1.23 -6.13 -0.56
C PRO A 135 2.48 -6.45 0.25
N LEU A 136 3.59 -5.74 0.04
CA LEU A 136 4.82 -5.95 0.81
C LEU A 136 4.64 -5.60 2.29
N MET A 137 3.94 -4.51 2.61
CA MET A 137 3.58 -4.19 4.01
C MET A 137 2.76 -5.32 4.65
N ALA A 138 1.78 -5.87 3.91
CA ALA A 138 0.96 -6.97 4.40
C ALA A 138 1.75 -8.28 4.56
N LEU A 139 2.65 -8.58 3.62
CA LEU A 139 3.57 -9.72 3.70
C LEU A 139 4.51 -9.58 4.89
N GLY A 140 5.16 -8.44 5.03
CA GLY A 140 6.11 -8.16 6.12
C GLY A 140 5.47 -8.25 7.49
N SER A 141 4.30 -7.63 7.69
CA SER A 141 3.57 -7.74 8.96
C SER A 141 3.10 -9.17 9.25
N GLY A 142 2.58 -9.85 8.23
CA GLY A 142 2.11 -11.22 8.38
C GLY A 142 3.21 -12.20 8.73
N LEU A 143 4.38 -12.09 8.10
CA LEU A 143 5.56 -12.91 8.41
C LEU A 143 6.12 -12.61 9.81
N ALA A 144 6.21 -11.32 10.18
CA ALA A 144 6.62 -10.92 11.53
C ALA A 144 5.71 -11.52 12.61
N LEU A 145 4.39 -11.46 12.40
CA LEU A 145 3.43 -12.06 13.31
C LEU A 145 3.43 -13.60 13.27
N LEU A 146 3.82 -14.20 12.13
CA LEU A 146 4.01 -15.65 12.01
C LEU A 146 5.21 -16.12 12.84
N ALA A 147 6.31 -15.38 12.80
CA ALA A 147 7.51 -15.67 13.59
C ALA A 147 7.23 -15.62 15.11
N LEU A 148 6.23 -14.85 15.54
CA LEU A 148 5.81 -14.80 16.94
C LEU A 148 4.88 -15.96 17.38
N ARG A 149 4.42 -16.83 16.47
CA ARG A 149 3.48 -17.92 16.82
C ARG A 149 3.94 -18.82 17.98
N PRO A 150 5.21 -19.24 18.08
CA PRO A 150 5.65 -20.06 19.20
C PRO A 150 5.52 -19.36 20.55
N ALA A 151 5.67 -18.02 20.57
CA ALA A 151 5.60 -17.18 21.77
C ALA A 151 4.19 -16.56 22.00
N ARG A 152 3.22 -16.79 21.12
CA ARG A 152 1.90 -16.13 21.10
C ARG A 152 1.11 -16.24 22.40
N ARG A 153 1.27 -17.32 23.18
CA ARG A 153 0.62 -17.47 24.48
C ARG A 153 1.16 -16.52 25.56
N ARG A 154 2.28 -15.82 25.28
CA ARG A 154 2.97 -14.89 26.20
C ARG A 154 3.19 -13.50 25.61
N ALA A 155 2.89 -13.25 24.34
CA ALA A 155 3.11 -11.95 23.72
C ALA A 155 1.93 -11.02 24.01
N ASP A 156 2.24 -9.88 24.64
CA ASP A 156 1.30 -8.77 24.79
C ASP A 156 0.81 -8.27 23.42
N PRO A 157 -0.48 -7.92 23.24
CA PRO A 157 -1.02 -7.34 21.99
C PRO A 157 -0.24 -6.12 21.49
N ARG A 158 0.33 -5.32 22.40
CA ARG A 158 1.19 -4.17 22.04
C ARG A 158 2.48 -4.61 21.36
N THR A 159 3.15 -5.63 21.89
CA THR A 159 4.36 -6.22 21.30
C THR A 159 4.06 -6.78 19.90
N ALA A 160 2.94 -7.46 19.73
CA ALA A 160 2.54 -7.99 18.43
C ALA A 160 2.28 -6.86 17.40
N MET A 161 1.63 -5.76 17.83
CA MET A 161 1.41 -4.59 16.98
C MET A 161 2.74 -3.96 16.55
N VAL A 162 3.66 -3.70 17.49
CA VAL A 162 4.96 -3.09 17.20
C VAL A 162 5.79 -3.97 16.26
N LEU A 163 5.89 -5.28 16.52
CA LEU A 163 6.66 -6.20 15.67
C LEU A 163 6.00 -6.38 14.29
N GLY A 164 4.68 -6.43 14.20
CA GLY A 164 3.98 -6.45 12.91
C GLY A 164 4.25 -5.19 12.10
N THR A 165 4.22 -4.02 12.75
CA THR A 165 4.54 -2.74 12.10
C THR A 165 6.02 -2.69 11.68
N ALA A 166 6.95 -3.13 12.55
CA ALA A 166 8.38 -3.22 12.23
C ALA A 166 8.64 -4.16 11.03
N GLY A 167 7.92 -5.28 10.94
CA GLY A 167 7.96 -6.16 9.77
C GLY A 167 7.46 -5.49 8.49
N SER A 168 6.36 -4.72 8.55
CA SER A 168 5.91 -3.90 7.41
C SER A 168 6.97 -2.90 6.97
N THR A 169 7.62 -2.23 7.94
CA THR A 169 8.66 -1.24 7.67
C THR A 169 9.89 -1.87 7.02
N ALA A 170 10.33 -3.04 7.52
CA ALA A 170 11.44 -3.80 6.92
C ALA A 170 11.14 -4.20 5.47
N ALA A 171 9.90 -4.62 5.19
CA ALA A 171 9.47 -5.07 3.87
C ALA A 171 9.50 -3.98 2.79
N ILE A 172 9.18 -2.73 3.16
CA ILE A 172 9.11 -1.61 2.20
C ILE A 172 10.37 -0.75 2.18
N SER A 173 11.32 -0.99 3.11
CA SER A 173 12.51 -0.15 3.26
C SER A 173 13.33 -0.01 1.99
N THR A 174 13.34 -1.04 1.16
CA THR A 174 14.18 -1.11 -0.05
C THR A 174 13.50 -0.53 -1.27
N ILE A 175 12.20 -0.80 -1.44
CA ILE A 175 11.47 -0.32 -2.62
C ILE A 175 11.19 1.19 -2.57
N LEU A 176 11.19 1.79 -1.37
CA LEU A 176 10.95 3.23 -1.18
C LEU A 176 12.26 4.05 -1.09
N GLY A 177 13.39 3.49 -1.51
CA GLY A 177 14.66 4.21 -1.55
C GLY A 177 15.45 4.22 -0.24
N GLY A 178 14.99 3.54 0.82
CA GLY A 178 15.79 3.37 2.03
C GLY A 178 15.03 3.20 3.34
N PRO A 179 15.76 2.84 4.41
CA PRO A 179 15.17 2.56 5.72
C PRO A 179 14.53 3.78 6.38
N LEU A 180 15.03 4.98 6.07
CA LEU A 180 14.52 6.21 6.67
C LEU A 180 13.10 6.53 6.17
N VAL A 181 12.87 6.46 4.85
CA VAL A 181 11.54 6.70 4.26
C VAL A 181 10.51 5.75 4.85
N ALA A 182 10.85 4.45 4.90
CA ALA A 182 9.95 3.43 5.39
C ALA A 182 9.55 3.67 6.85
N ALA A 183 10.51 4.02 7.71
CA ALA A 183 10.25 4.32 9.12
C ALA A 183 9.42 5.60 9.29
N VAL A 184 9.77 6.69 8.59
CA VAL A 184 9.04 7.97 8.64
C VAL A 184 7.61 7.78 8.15
N LEU A 185 7.40 7.07 7.04
CA LEU A 185 6.08 6.81 6.47
C LEU A 185 5.17 6.07 7.46
N VAL A 186 5.69 5.00 8.07
CA VAL A 186 4.90 4.19 9.00
C VAL A 186 4.62 4.96 10.28
N VAL A 187 5.58 5.74 10.78
CA VAL A 187 5.44 6.54 11.99
C VAL A 187 4.47 7.70 11.79
N GLU A 188 4.58 8.41 10.68
CA GLU A 188 3.64 9.49 10.35
C GLU A 188 2.22 8.94 10.15
N ALA A 189 2.08 7.78 9.49
CA ALA A 189 0.79 7.09 9.32
C ALA A 189 0.16 6.64 10.64
N ALA A 190 0.98 6.30 11.66
CA ALA A 190 0.52 5.91 12.97
C ALA A 190 -0.06 7.09 13.79
N ALA A 191 0.26 8.33 13.41
CA ALA A 191 -0.21 9.57 14.06
C ALA A 191 0.02 9.59 15.58
N LEU A 192 1.15 9.03 16.04
CA LEU A 192 1.54 8.98 17.45
C LEU A 192 2.37 10.20 17.84
N ALA A 193 2.38 10.52 19.14
CA ALA A 193 3.18 11.60 19.69
C ALA A 193 3.88 11.18 21.01
N GLY A 194 4.93 11.91 21.38
CA GLY A 194 5.64 11.73 22.65
C GLY A 194 6.30 10.36 22.80
N PRO A 195 6.36 9.78 24.00
CA PRO A 195 7.04 8.51 24.27
C PRO A 195 6.52 7.32 23.46
N ARG A 196 5.24 7.35 23.06
CA ARG A 196 4.64 6.30 22.21
C ARG A 196 5.20 6.32 20.82
N LEU A 197 5.53 7.49 20.28
CA LEU A 197 6.19 7.67 19.00
C LEU A 197 7.58 7.02 19.02
N VAL A 198 8.40 7.33 20.00
CA VAL A 198 9.75 6.78 20.15
C VAL A 198 9.70 5.26 20.34
N ALA A 199 8.75 4.77 21.12
CA ALA A 199 8.57 3.33 21.35
C ALA A 199 8.22 2.54 20.08
N LEU A 200 7.59 3.15 19.07
CA LEU A 200 7.33 2.55 17.76
C LEU A 200 8.46 2.82 16.76
N LEU A 201 9.02 4.03 16.77
CA LEU A 201 10.01 4.48 15.79
C LEU A 201 11.29 3.64 15.84
N LEU A 202 11.85 3.41 17.04
CA LEU A 202 13.12 2.69 17.17
C LEU A 202 13.04 1.24 16.69
N PRO A 203 12.03 0.41 17.02
CA PRO A 203 11.86 -0.91 16.43
C PRO A 203 11.73 -0.87 14.90
N CYS A 204 10.97 0.10 14.34
CA CYS A 204 10.79 0.26 12.91
C CYS A 204 12.10 0.65 12.20
N LEU A 205 12.87 1.59 12.76
CA LEU A 205 14.17 1.97 12.24
C LEU A 205 15.15 0.80 12.21
N LEU A 206 15.24 0.04 13.29
CA LEU A 206 16.15 -1.11 13.36
C LEU A 206 15.72 -2.23 12.41
N ALA A 207 14.44 -2.52 12.31
CA ALA A 207 13.93 -3.52 11.39
C ALA A 207 14.13 -3.11 9.92
N SER A 208 13.89 -1.82 9.59
CA SER A 208 14.11 -1.31 8.23
C SER A 208 15.58 -1.25 7.86
N ALA A 209 16.47 -0.89 8.80
CA ALA A 209 17.91 -0.91 8.58
C ALA A 209 18.42 -2.34 8.35
N ALA A 210 17.97 -3.32 9.15
CA ALA A 210 18.27 -4.72 8.93
C ALA A 210 17.75 -5.21 7.57
N GLY A 211 16.55 -4.77 7.18
CA GLY A 211 15.97 -5.04 5.87
C GLY A 211 16.80 -4.48 4.72
N ALA A 212 17.20 -3.23 4.81
CA ALA A 212 18.03 -2.55 3.80
C ALA A 212 19.38 -3.27 3.61
N LEU A 213 20.03 -3.69 4.71
CA LEU A 213 21.28 -4.44 4.65
C LEU A 213 21.13 -5.79 3.91
N VAL A 214 20.03 -6.51 4.18
CA VAL A 214 19.73 -7.78 3.48
C VAL A 214 19.55 -7.55 1.99
N PHE A 215 18.77 -6.58 1.59
CA PHE A 215 18.54 -6.28 0.17
C PHE A 215 19.83 -5.83 -0.54
N THR A 216 20.59 -4.91 0.05
CA THR A 216 21.85 -4.43 -0.56
C THR A 216 22.84 -5.59 -0.71
N GLY A 217 23.00 -6.42 0.33
CA GLY A 217 23.90 -7.56 0.29
C GLY A 217 23.47 -8.58 -0.76
N LEU A 218 22.21 -8.97 -0.78
CA LEU A 218 21.69 -9.96 -1.74
C LEU A 218 21.66 -9.42 -3.17
N GLY A 219 21.28 -8.16 -3.38
CA GLY A 219 21.29 -7.52 -4.70
C GLY A 219 22.67 -7.56 -5.35
N GLN A 220 23.72 -7.28 -4.57
CA GLN A 220 25.10 -7.38 -5.04
C GLN A 220 25.55 -8.83 -5.33
N TRP A 221 25.07 -9.81 -4.55
CA TRP A 221 25.47 -11.21 -4.70
C TRP A 221 24.70 -11.95 -5.78
N THR A 222 23.41 -11.65 -5.96
CA THR A 222 22.54 -12.39 -6.89
C THR A 222 22.43 -11.72 -8.25
N GLY A 223 22.74 -10.42 -8.35
CA GLY A 223 22.53 -9.63 -9.56
C GLY A 223 21.04 -9.37 -9.89
N LEU A 224 20.11 -9.84 -9.03
CA LEU A 224 18.68 -9.58 -9.23
C LEU A 224 18.37 -8.10 -9.03
N GLY A 225 17.79 -7.48 -10.05
CA GLY A 225 17.25 -6.14 -9.95
C GLY A 225 16.07 -6.11 -8.97
N THR A 226 16.21 -5.38 -7.87
CA THR A 226 15.17 -5.31 -6.84
C THR A 226 14.20 -4.15 -7.05
N GLY A 227 14.30 -3.46 -8.20
CA GLY A 227 13.36 -2.39 -8.56
C GLY A 227 13.24 -1.28 -7.49
N GLY A 228 14.32 -0.99 -6.78
CA GLY A 228 14.36 0.18 -5.91
C GLY A 228 14.14 1.42 -6.75
N LEU A 229 13.21 2.28 -6.31
CA LEU A 229 12.93 3.52 -7.00
C LEU A 229 14.10 4.49 -6.77
N SER A 230 15.03 4.53 -7.73
CA SER A 230 16.11 5.54 -7.80
C SER A 230 16.11 6.11 -9.21
N LEU A 231 16.06 7.42 -9.31
CA LEU A 231 16.17 8.08 -10.59
C LEU A 231 17.66 8.15 -11.01
N PRO A 232 17.97 8.01 -12.31
CA PRO A 232 19.29 8.34 -12.82
C PRO A 232 19.58 9.81 -12.55
N GLU A 233 20.87 10.16 -12.41
CA GLU A 233 21.28 11.55 -12.20
C GLU A 233 20.76 12.42 -13.35
N VAL A 234 19.89 13.37 -13.03
CA VAL A 234 19.45 14.40 -13.96
C VAL A 234 20.60 15.42 -14.08
N PRO A 235 20.92 15.99 -15.28
CA PRO A 235 22.01 16.96 -15.43
C PRO A 235 21.91 18.07 -14.40
N ALA A 236 23.02 18.33 -13.73
CA ALA A 236 23.18 19.10 -12.50
C ALA A 236 22.30 20.35 -12.42
N PRO A 237 21.40 20.43 -11.45
CA PRO A 237 20.63 21.62 -11.18
C PRO A 237 21.46 22.62 -10.37
N THR A 238 21.33 23.86 -10.70
CA THR A 238 21.51 24.97 -9.77
C THR A 238 20.39 24.88 -8.73
N GLY A 239 20.64 25.28 -7.47
CA GLY A 239 19.60 25.29 -6.43
C GLY A 239 18.31 26.02 -6.91
N PRO A 240 17.15 25.77 -6.25
CA PRO A 240 15.86 26.26 -6.72
C PRO A 240 15.85 27.78 -6.80
N ASP A 241 15.34 28.30 -7.92
CA ASP A 241 15.17 29.72 -8.16
C ASP A 241 13.72 30.18 -8.00
N ALA A 242 13.46 31.48 -8.21
CA ALA A 242 12.09 32.02 -8.10
C ALA A 242 11.15 31.46 -9.19
N GLY A 243 11.67 31.08 -10.36
CA GLY A 243 10.90 30.50 -11.45
C GLY A 243 10.40 29.11 -11.09
N ASP A 244 11.22 28.32 -10.40
CA ASP A 244 10.85 26.99 -9.93
C ASP A 244 9.65 27.01 -8.96
N PHE A 245 9.62 28.00 -8.05
CA PHE A 245 8.46 28.18 -7.17
C PHE A 245 7.25 28.73 -7.92
N LEU A 246 7.46 29.65 -8.86
CA LEU A 246 6.37 30.25 -9.65
C LEU A 246 5.58 29.17 -10.41
N TRP A 247 6.26 28.17 -11.00
CA TRP A 247 5.65 27.10 -11.77
C TRP A 247 5.40 25.84 -10.93
N GLY A 248 6.28 25.54 -9.97
CA GLY A 248 6.15 24.35 -9.13
C GLY A 248 4.90 24.35 -8.26
N LEU A 249 4.47 25.50 -7.74
CA LEU A 249 3.26 25.58 -6.92
C LEU A 249 1.98 25.33 -7.73
N PRO A 250 1.73 25.98 -8.88
CA PRO A 250 0.62 25.64 -9.75
C PRO A 250 0.65 24.18 -10.21
N LEU A 251 1.83 23.66 -10.58
CA LEU A 251 2.00 22.26 -10.94
C LEU A 251 1.57 21.33 -9.80
N ALA A 252 1.99 21.61 -8.56
CA ALA A 252 1.60 20.82 -7.39
C ALA A 252 0.07 20.78 -7.21
N VAL A 253 -0.63 21.89 -7.46
CA VAL A 253 -2.09 21.95 -7.43
C VAL A 253 -2.70 21.12 -8.56
N VAL A 254 -2.20 21.24 -9.80
CA VAL A 254 -2.69 20.48 -10.96
C VAL A 254 -2.53 18.98 -10.74
N VAL A 255 -1.33 18.52 -10.32
CA VAL A 255 -1.06 17.12 -9.98
C VAL A 255 -2.04 16.62 -8.92
N THR A 256 -2.27 17.41 -7.88
CA THR A 256 -3.21 17.06 -6.80
C THR A 256 -4.64 16.94 -7.29
N VAL A 257 -5.09 17.83 -8.19
CA VAL A 257 -6.44 17.77 -8.79
C VAL A 257 -6.59 16.50 -9.62
N VAL A 258 -5.62 16.18 -10.47
CA VAL A 258 -5.63 14.98 -11.32
C VAL A 258 -5.70 13.72 -10.46
N LEU A 259 -4.84 13.58 -9.46
CA LEU A 259 -4.83 12.41 -8.58
C LEU A 259 -6.08 12.32 -7.70
N SER A 260 -6.63 13.46 -7.25
CA SER A 260 -7.91 13.49 -6.53
C SER A 260 -9.07 13.04 -7.41
N ALA A 261 -9.06 13.36 -8.70
CA ALA A 261 -10.05 12.87 -9.67
C ALA A 261 -9.92 11.33 -9.84
N GLY A 262 -8.70 10.80 -10.03
CA GLY A 262 -8.43 9.36 -10.05
C GLY A 262 -8.89 8.66 -8.76
N HIS A 263 -8.62 9.25 -7.60
CA HIS A 263 -9.07 8.70 -6.32
C HIS A 263 -10.60 8.72 -6.15
N ARG A 264 -11.28 9.77 -6.63
CA ARG A 264 -12.76 9.81 -6.69
C ARG A 264 -13.31 8.72 -7.61
N LEU A 265 -12.69 8.49 -8.77
CA LEU A 265 -13.01 7.38 -9.66
C LEU A 265 -12.84 6.05 -8.91
N GLY A 266 -11.73 5.85 -8.19
CA GLY A 266 -11.48 4.65 -7.39
C GLY A 266 -12.55 4.38 -6.33
N ARG A 267 -13.03 5.41 -5.62
CA ARG A 267 -14.15 5.26 -4.68
C ARG A 267 -15.44 4.83 -5.35
N ARG A 268 -15.76 5.41 -6.52
CA ARG A 268 -16.94 5.02 -7.32
C ARG A 268 -16.83 3.59 -7.81
N THR A 269 -15.65 3.21 -8.31
CA THR A 269 -15.35 1.84 -8.76
C THR A 269 -15.46 0.86 -7.61
N ALA A 270 -14.96 1.17 -6.42
CA ALA A 270 -15.07 0.31 -5.23
C ALA A 270 -16.55 0.08 -4.84
N ALA A 271 -17.34 1.14 -4.79
CA ALA A 271 -18.78 1.05 -4.50
C ALA A 271 -19.52 0.24 -5.57
N TRP A 272 -19.16 0.38 -6.84
CA TRP A 272 -19.73 -0.39 -7.94
C TRP A 272 -19.30 -1.86 -7.85
N THR A 273 -18.02 -2.16 -7.68
CA THR A 273 -17.48 -3.53 -7.62
C THR A 273 -18.04 -4.31 -6.43
N ALA A 274 -18.30 -3.66 -5.31
CA ALA A 274 -18.85 -4.31 -4.11
C ALA A 274 -20.20 -5.03 -4.33
N ARG A 275 -21.00 -4.61 -5.31
CA ARG A 275 -22.32 -5.22 -5.58
C ARG A 275 -22.25 -6.61 -6.23
N HIS A 276 -21.27 -6.82 -7.15
CA HIS A 276 -21.04 -8.09 -7.86
C HIS A 276 -19.54 -8.28 -8.08
N THR A 277 -18.80 -8.58 -7.00
CA THR A 277 -17.34 -8.55 -6.97
C THR A 277 -16.70 -9.37 -8.09
N ALA A 278 -17.14 -10.61 -8.34
CA ALA A 278 -16.49 -11.48 -9.31
C ALA A 278 -16.53 -10.89 -10.74
N VAL A 279 -17.72 -10.65 -11.27
CA VAL A 279 -17.90 -10.17 -12.65
C VAL A 279 -17.30 -8.77 -12.84
N ARG A 280 -17.55 -7.87 -11.88
CA ARG A 280 -17.12 -6.48 -12.00
C ARG A 280 -15.62 -6.30 -11.82
N THR A 281 -14.93 -7.19 -11.09
CA THR A 281 -13.46 -7.21 -11.05
C THR A 281 -12.90 -7.50 -12.45
N VAL A 282 -13.43 -8.49 -13.17
CA VAL A 282 -12.98 -8.79 -14.55
C VAL A 282 -13.30 -7.64 -15.50
N VAL A 283 -14.49 -7.06 -15.40
CA VAL A 283 -14.87 -5.89 -16.22
C VAL A 283 -13.93 -4.71 -15.98
N CYS A 284 -13.59 -4.43 -14.71
CA CYS A 284 -12.60 -3.41 -14.38
C CYS A 284 -11.22 -3.72 -14.96
N ALA A 285 -10.78 -4.97 -14.89
CA ALA A 285 -9.49 -5.38 -15.45
C ALA A 285 -9.43 -5.13 -16.96
N VAL A 286 -10.48 -5.53 -17.70
CA VAL A 286 -10.58 -5.27 -19.14
C VAL A 286 -10.66 -3.77 -19.44
N ALA A 287 -11.37 -2.98 -18.63
CA ALA A 287 -11.42 -1.53 -18.77
C ALA A 287 -10.05 -0.87 -18.59
N VAL A 288 -9.25 -1.36 -17.63
CA VAL A 288 -7.84 -0.94 -17.48
C VAL A 288 -7.06 -1.27 -18.74
N GLY A 289 -7.19 -2.50 -19.26
CA GLY A 289 -6.59 -2.90 -20.55
C GLY A 289 -6.96 -1.95 -21.68
N GLY A 290 -8.23 -1.54 -21.76
CA GLY A 290 -8.71 -0.56 -22.72
C GLY A 290 -8.02 0.81 -22.62
N CYS A 291 -7.74 1.28 -21.37
CA CYS A 291 -7.00 2.53 -21.17
C CYS A 291 -5.54 2.43 -21.68
N LEU A 292 -4.88 1.29 -21.44
CA LEU A 292 -3.50 1.06 -21.89
C LEU A 292 -3.43 0.91 -23.42
N THR A 293 -4.39 0.18 -24.00
CA THR A 293 -4.57 0.07 -25.45
C THR A 293 -4.82 1.44 -26.10
N ALA A 294 -5.66 2.28 -25.49
CA ALA A 294 -5.92 3.62 -25.98
C ALA A 294 -4.65 4.49 -25.97
N TYR A 295 -3.82 4.38 -24.92
CA TYR A 295 -2.51 5.03 -24.88
C TYR A 295 -1.64 4.62 -26.06
N ALA A 296 -1.49 3.31 -26.31
CA ALA A 296 -0.64 2.80 -27.38
C ALA A 296 -1.15 3.23 -28.76
N LEU A 297 -2.46 3.20 -29.00
CA LEU A 297 -3.07 3.61 -30.27
C LEU A 297 -2.93 5.11 -30.55
N VAL A 298 -3.04 5.96 -29.52
CA VAL A 298 -2.95 7.42 -29.68
C VAL A 298 -1.51 7.89 -29.85
N THR A 299 -0.58 7.27 -29.11
CA THR A 299 0.83 7.72 -29.09
C THR A 299 1.74 6.96 -30.04
N GLY A 300 1.33 5.76 -30.49
CA GLY A 300 2.18 4.84 -31.25
C GLY A 300 3.32 4.22 -30.44
N ARG A 301 3.30 4.33 -29.10
CA ARG A 301 4.33 3.83 -28.18
C ARG A 301 3.89 2.54 -27.50
N SER A 302 4.83 1.85 -26.85
CA SER A 302 4.54 0.61 -26.12
C SER A 302 3.49 0.82 -25.01
N PRO A 303 2.45 -0.04 -24.93
CA PRO A 303 1.46 0.05 -23.84
C PRO A 303 2.05 -0.23 -22.46
N GLU A 304 3.24 -0.83 -22.37
CA GLU A 304 3.96 -1.08 -21.13
C GLU A 304 4.28 0.21 -20.36
N GLU A 305 4.57 1.30 -21.09
CA GLU A 305 4.86 2.61 -20.48
C GLU A 305 3.70 3.14 -19.62
N ALA A 306 2.48 2.86 -20.02
CA ALA A 306 1.28 3.22 -19.26
C ALA A 306 0.86 2.13 -18.24
N ALA A 307 1.27 0.88 -18.45
CA ALA A 307 0.99 -0.25 -17.57
C ALA A 307 1.80 -0.22 -16.26
N LEU A 308 1.58 -1.22 -15.42
CA LEU A 308 2.40 -1.52 -14.23
C LEU A 308 2.47 -0.36 -13.22
N SER A 309 3.42 -0.42 -12.32
CA SER A 309 3.67 0.65 -11.34
C SER A 309 4.23 1.92 -11.97
N GLY A 310 4.97 1.78 -13.09
CA GLY A 310 5.60 2.89 -13.82
C GLY A 310 7.01 3.23 -13.33
N GLN A 311 7.66 2.37 -12.52
CA GLN A 311 9.01 2.60 -12.04
C GLN A 311 10.02 2.73 -13.19
N ASP A 312 9.98 1.80 -14.14
CA ASP A 312 10.87 1.80 -15.30
C ASP A 312 10.63 3.02 -16.20
N THR A 313 9.37 3.39 -16.38
CA THR A 313 8.98 4.59 -17.15
C THR A 313 9.45 5.89 -16.49
N ILE A 314 9.43 5.99 -15.14
CA ILE A 314 9.99 7.16 -14.44
C ILE A 314 11.49 7.26 -14.69
N GLY A 315 12.20 6.15 -14.63
CA GLY A 315 13.63 6.09 -14.96
C GLY A 315 13.92 6.58 -16.38
N ALA A 316 13.15 6.10 -17.37
CA ALA A 316 13.26 6.53 -18.76
C ALA A 316 12.94 8.03 -18.95
N LEU A 317 11.91 8.55 -18.27
CA LEU A 317 11.56 9.97 -18.28
C LEU A 317 12.66 10.85 -17.70
N ALA A 318 13.31 10.40 -16.62
CA ALA A 318 14.40 11.14 -16.00
C ALA A 318 15.70 11.10 -16.85
N ALA A 319 15.98 9.96 -17.49
CA ALA A 319 17.18 9.77 -18.32
C ALA A 319 17.13 10.61 -19.61
N ASP A 320 15.99 10.64 -20.30
CA ASP A 320 15.81 11.43 -21.54
C ASP A 320 14.41 12.10 -21.56
N PRO A 321 14.26 13.24 -20.88
CA PRO A 321 13.00 13.98 -20.87
C PRO A 321 12.56 14.48 -22.25
N HIS A 322 13.51 14.72 -23.16
CA HIS A 322 13.26 15.27 -24.51
C HIS A 322 12.74 14.22 -25.50
N ALA A 323 12.92 12.93 -25.22
CA ALA A 323 12.34 11.84 -26.01
C ALA A 323 10.80 11.80 -25.96
N TRP A 324 10.20 12.59 -25.09
CA TRP A 324 8.77 12.59 -24.83
C TRP A 324 8.13 13.92 -25.24
N SER A 325 7.23 13.90 -26.22
CA SER A 325 6.45 15.10 -26.53
C SER A 325 5.49 15.44 -25.36
N VAL A 326 5.19 16.72 -25.16
CA VAL A 326 4.21 17.17 -24.15
C VAL A 326 2.86 16.47 -24.37
N GLY A 327 2.43 16.30 -25.62
CA GLY A 327 1.20 15.58 -25.95
C GLY A 327 1.21 14.14 -25.49
N THR A 328 2.32 13.41 -25.71
CA THR A 328 2.52 12.03 -25.24
C THR A 328 2.44 11.95 -23.71
N LEU A 329 3.10 12.86 -23.00
CA LEU A 329 3.10 12.90 -21.54
C LEU A 329 1.70 13.18 -20.96
N LEU A 330 0.93 14.07 -21.59
CA LEU A 330 -0.45 14.35 -21.18
C LEU A 330 -1.38 13.15 -21.41
N VAL A 331 -1.25 12.47 -22.56
CA VAL A 331 -2.01 11.24 -22.85
C VAL A 331 -1.60 10.14 -21.87
N LEU A 332 -0.32 9.98 -21.59
CA LEU A 332 0.20 9.03 -20.60
C LEU A 332 -0.41 9.29 -19.21
N ALA A 333 -0.31 10.55 -18.74
CA ALA A 333 -0.88 10.94 -17.44
C ALA A 333 -2.38 10.71 -17.37
N LEU A 334 -3.13 11.01 -18.44
CA LEU A 334 -4.58 10.80 -18.51
C LEU A 334 -4.93 9.31 -18.46
N CYS A 335 -4.38 8.52 -19.40
CA CYS A 335 -4.69 7.09 -19.50
C CYS A 335 -4.26 6.34 -18.21
N LYS A 336 -3.09 6.66 -17.68
CA LYS A 336 -2.60 6.08 -16.43
C LYS A 336 -3.46 6.49 -15.22
N THR A 337 -3.93 7.74 -15.14
CA THR A 337 -4.84 8.19 -14.08
C THR A 337 -6.18 7.47 -14.13
N LEU A 338 -6.74 7.25 -15.31
CA LEU A 338 -7.99 6.51 -15.48
C LEU A 338 -7.80 5.04 -15.09
N ALA A 339 -6.76 4.39 -15.62
CA ALA A 339 -6.40 3.02 -15.29
C ALA A 339 -6.15 2.84 -13.79
N TRP A 340 -5.34 3.71 -13.20
CA TRP A 340 -5.07 3.73 -11.77
C TRP A 340 -6.33 3.92 -10.94
N GLY A 341 -7.19 4.87 -11.31
CA GLY A 341 -8.46 5.11 -10.64
C GLY A 341 -9.35 3.87 -10.62
N VAL A 342 -9.46 3.13 -11.74
CA VAL A 342 -10.20 1.87 -11.79
C VAL A 342 -9.52 0.81 -10.92
N CYS A 343 -8.20 0.68 -10.99
CA CYS A 343 -7.43 -0.29 -10.18
C CYS A 343 -7.56 -0.04 -8.68
N LEU A 344 -7.55 1.23 -8.23
CA LEU A 344 -7.71 1.59 -6.82
C LEU A 344 -8.95 0.97 -6.17
N GLY A 345 -10.06 0.87 -6.93
CA GLY A 345 -11.34 0.40 -6.42
C GLY A 345 -11.63 -1.08 -6.66
N SER A 346 -10.86 -1.78 -7.47
CA SER A 346 -11.17 -3.14 -7.92
C SER A 346 -10.04 -4.14 -7.75
N MET A 347 -8.78 -3.70 -7.83
CA MET A 347 -7.59 -4.55 -7.80
C MET A 347 -6.89 -4.51 -6.44
N ARG A 348 -5.78 -5.26 -6.32
CA ARG A 348 -4.94 -5.33 -5.12
C ARG A 348 -3.55 -4.84 -5.44
N GLY A 349 -3.02 -3.94 -4.62
CA GLY A 349 -1.72 -3.30 -4.78
C GLY A 349 -1.64 -2.00 -4.00
N GLY A 350 -0.56 -1.26 -4.16
CA GLY A 350 -0.32 0.03 -3.54
C GLY A 350 -0.61 1.22 -4.47
N PRO A 351 -1.01 2.36 -3.93
CA PRO A 351 -1.38 3.52 -4.73
C PRO A 351 -0.20 4.45 -5.05
N ILE A 352 0.98 4.30 -4.41
CA ILE A 352 2.04 5.33 -4.37
C ILE A 352 2.78 5.41 -5.71
N PHE A 353 3.34 4.31 -6.21
CA PHE A 353 4.19 4.33 -7.39
C PHE A 353 3.50 4.87 -8.64
N PRO A 354 2.26 4.43 -9.00
CA PRO A 354 1.59 5.00 -10.15
C PRO A 354 1.29 6.50 -10.00
N ALA A 355 1.02 6.95 -8.77
CA ALA A 355 0.81 8.36 -8.51
C ALA A 355 2.10 9.18 -8.69
N VAL A 356 3.24 8.66 -8.20
CA VAL A 356 4.57 9.26 -8.41
C VAL A 356 4.85 9.37 -9.90
N MET A 357 4.57 8.32 -10.67
CA MET A 357 4.74 8.32 -12.12
C MET A 357 3.86 9.37 -12.82
N ILE A 358 2.58 9.48 -12.44
CA ILE A 358 1.68 10.53 -12.97
C ILE A 358 2.22 11.92 -12.65
N GLY A 359 2.70 12.13 -11.40
CA GLY A 359 3.33 13.38 -10.98
C GLY A 359 4.59 13.71 -11.76
N ALA A 360 5.45 12.71 -11.99
CA ALA A 360 6.66 12.85 -12.79
C ALA A 360 6.35 13.21 -14.26
N ALA A 361 5.39 12.51 -14.88
CA ALA A 361 4.97 12.78 -16.26
C ALA A 361 4.42 14.21 -16.43
N LEU A 362 3.58 14.67 -15.50
CA LEU A 362 3.07 16.05 -15.50
C LEU A 362 4.18 17.07 -15.23
N GLY A 363 5.15 16.73 -14.35
CA GLY A 363 6.33 17.53 -14.11
C GLY A 363 7.15 17.72 -15.38
N VAL A 364 7.55 16.61 -16.03
CA VAL A 364 8.32 16.66 -17.28
C VAL A 364 7.56 17.40 -18.38
N ALA A 365 6.22 17.24 -18.48
CA ALA A 365 5.40 17.97 -19.43
C ALA A 365 5.48 19.50 -19.25
N CYS A 366 5.74 19.98 -18.03
CA CYS A 366 5.90 21.39 -17.69
C CYS A 366 7.36 21.88 -17.71
N SER A 367 8.35 20.99 -17.84
CA SER A 367 9.77 21.34 -17.72
C SER A 367 10.27 22.35 -18.77
N GLY A 368 9.55 22.49 -19.90
CA GLY A 368 9.82 23.48 -20.95
C GLY A 368 9.31 24.90 -20.65
N LEU A 369 8.66 25.13 -19.48
CA LEU A 369 8.20 26.46 -19.10
C LEU A 369 9.39 27.37 -18.76
N PRO A 370 9.31 28.68 -19.08
CA PRO A 370 10.41 29.61 -18.85
C PRO A 370 10.80 29.65 -17.36
N GLY A 371 12.05 29.31 -17.05
CA GLY A 371 12.57 29.31 -15.67
C GLY A 371 12.19 28.08 -14.85
N LEU A 372 11.64 27.03 -15.46
CA LEU A 372 11.43 25.73 -14.81
C LEU A 372 12.28 24.67 -15.52
N GLY A 373 13.24 24.11 -14.82
CA GLY A 373 14.07 23.03 -15.33
C GLY A 373 13.44 21.65 -15.11
N THR A 374 14.03 20.61 -15.71
CA THR A 374 13.52 19.23 -15.58
C THR A 374 13.61 18.72 -14.13
N GLY A 375 14.72 18.97 -13.44
CA GLY A 375 14.94 18.57 -12.05
C GLY A 375 13.86 19.15 -11.10
N PRO A 376 13.70 20.50 -11.05
CA PRO A 376 12.66 21.15 -10.26
C PRO A 376 11.25 20.69 -10.63
N ALA A 377 10.96 20.50 -11.92
CA ALA A 377 9.64 20.03 -12.39
C ALA A 377 9.33 18.61 -11.90
N LEU A 378 10.29 17.69 -12.00
CA LEU A 378 10.18 16.34 -11.43
C LEU A 378 10.01 16.39 -9.90
N ALA A 379 10.82 17.21 -9.22
CA ALA A 379 10.79 17.36 -7.77
C ALA A 379 9.41 17.82 -7.29
N ALA A 380 8.87 18.87 -7.90
CA ALA A 380 7.54 19.41 -7.58
C ALA A 380 6.43 18.40 -7.87
N GLY A 381 6.47 17.74 -9.04
CA GLY A 381 5.47 16.74 -9.46
C GLY A 381 5.42 15.52 -8.55
N VAL A 382 6.58 14.93 -8.24
CA VAL A 382 6.72 13.75 -7.37
C VAL A 382 6.30 14.08 -5.93
N ALA A 383 6.78 15.20 -5.39
CA ALA A 383 6.46 15.63 -4.02
C ALA A 383 4.95 15.85 -3.83
N ALA A 384 4.34 16.59 -4.74
CA ALA A 384 2.90 16.85 -4.71
C ALA A 384 2.08 15.57 -4.88
N ALA A 385 2.47 14.69 -5.81
CA ALA A 385 1.77 13.43 -6.07
C ALA A 385 1.78 12.51 -4.85
N THR A 386 2.95 12.33 -4.24
CA THR A 386 3.09 11.50 -3.06
C THR A 386 2.26 12.04 -1.90
N ALA A 387 2.34 13.35 -1.63
CA ALA A 387 1.58 13.99 -0.56
C ALA A 387 0.06 13.95 -0.80
N ALA A 388 -0.38 14.10 -2.04
CA ALA A 388 -1.79 14.01 -2.40
C ALA A 388 -2.39 12.63 -2.14
N VAL A 389 -1.63 11.55 -2.35
CA VAL A 389 -2.10 10.17 -2.22
C VAL A 389 -1.94 9.63 -0.82
N THR A 390 -0.76 9.83 -0.20
CA THR A 390 -0.45 9.28 1.13
C THR A 390 -1.09 10.07 2.27
N ARG A 391 -1.30 11.37 2.07
CA ARG A 391 -1.72 12.34 3.13
C ARG A 391 -0.67 12.49 4.23
N LEU A 392 0.59 12.22 3.91
CA LEU A 392 1.74 12.24 4.81
C LEU A 392 2.80 13.19 4.24
N PRO A 393 2.73 14.50 4.54
CA PRO A 393 3.59 15.50 3.89
C PRO A 393 5.08 15.31 4.21
N LEU A 394 5.43 14.90 5.44
CA LEU A 394 6.81 14.68 5.83
C LEU A 394 7.40 13.45 5.12
N ALA A 395 6.70 12.31 5.14
CA ALA A 395 7.14 11.11 4.45
C ALA A 395 7.25 11.33 2.94
N SER A 396 6.34 12.14 2.37
CA SER A 396 6.34 12.48 0.96
C SER A 396 7.54 13.35 0.56
N ALA A 397 7.90 14.32 1.39
CA ALA A 397 9.08 15.13 1.17
C ALA A 397 10.36 14.27 1.25
N VAL A 398 10.49 13.43 2.28
CA VAL A 398 11.63 12.53 2.43
C VAL A 398 11.72 11.53 1.27
N LEU A 399 10.59 10.96 0.83
CA LEU A 399 10.57 10.07 -0.33
C LEU A 399 11.02 10.78 -1.60
N ALA A 400 10.51 11.99 -1.87
CA ALA A 400 10.88 12.76 -3.06
C ALA A 400 12.39 13.12 -3.05
N VAL A 401 12.95 13.56 -1.91
CA VAL A 401 14.37 13.86 -1.76
C VAL A 401 15.24 12.64 -2.08
N LEU A 402 14.89 11.47 -1.50
CA LEU A 402 15.67 10.24 -1.70
C LEU A 402 15.50 9.66 -3.10
N LEU A 403 14.32 9.83 -3.70
CA LEU A 403 14.04 9.38 -5.06
C LEU A 403 14.89 10.15 -6.10
N LEU A 404 14.99 11.46 -5.94
CA LEU A 404 15.81 12.31 -6.82
C LEU A 404 17.33 12.26 -6.48
N GLY A 405 17.73 11.56 -5.43
CA GLY A 405 19.14 11.39 -5.07
C GLY A 405 19.83 12.73 -4.75
N ARG A 406 20.95 13.03 -5.45
CA ARG A 406 21.70 14.27 -5.23
C ARG A 406 20.90 15.52 -5.55
N ASP A 407 20.12 15.46 -6.63
CA ASP A 407 19.27 16.57 -7.06
C ASP A 407 18.16 16.87 -6.04
N GLY A 408 17.65 15.83 -5.38
CA GLY A 408 16.67 15.97 -4.29
C GLY A 408 17.20 16.79 -3.12
N GLY A 409 18.50 16.68 -2.80
CA GLY A 409 19.14 17.46 -1.74
C GLY A 409 19.09 18.96 -2.01
N GLU A 410 19.42 19.37 -3.23
CA GLU A 410 19.40 20.77 -3.66
C GLU A 410 17.98 21.30 -3.81
N GLN A 411 17.04 20.47 -4.30
CA GLN A 411 15.64 20.82 -4.50
C GLN A 411 14.79 20.69 -3.22
N THR A 412 15.38 20.37 -2.06
CA THR A 412 14.65 20.17 -0.79
C THR A 412 13.66 21.29 -0.45
N PRO A 413 13.98 22.60 -0.58
CA PRO A 413 13.03 23.67 -0.27
C PRO A 413 11.77 23.61 -1.15
N LEU A 414 11.93 23.38 -2.46
CA LEU A 414 10.81 23.22 -3.40
C LEU A 414 9.97 21.97 -3.09
N ILE A 415 10.63 20.84 -2.84
CA ILE A 415 10.01 19.57 -2.48
C ILE A 415 9.13 19.72 -1.24
N VAL A 416 9.64 20.36 -0.18
CA VAL A 416 8.89 20.57 1.07
C VAL A 416 7.65 21.42 0.82
N VAL A 417 7.80 22.54 0.11
CA VAL A 417 6.66 23.42 -0.19
C VAL A 417 5.63 22.72 -1.07
N CYS A 418 6.04 22.02 -2.13
CA CYS A 418 5.14 21.28 -3.00
C CYS A 418 4.44 20.10 -2.28
N SER A 419 5.11 19.43 -1.34
CA SER A 419 4.49 18.40 -0.49
C SER A 419 3.38 19.00 0.39
N VAL A 420 3.63 20.15 1.00
CA VAL A 420 2.63 20.86 1.82
C VAL A 420 1.46 21.34 0.98
N VAL A 421 1.73 21.96 -0.18
CA VAL A 421 0.69 22.40 -1.12
C VAL A 421 -0.15 21.22 -1.59
N GLY A 422 0.47 20.12 -1.99
CA GLY A 422 -0.21 18.90 -2.40
C GLY A 422 -1.11 18.33 -1.30
N TYR A 423 -0.62 18.28 -0.08
CA TYR A 423 -1.40 17.84 1.09
C TYR A 423 -2.60 18.74 1.33
N LEU A 424 -2.39 20.07 1.40
CA LEU A 424 -3.47 21.03 1.67
C LEU A 424 -4.52 21.04 0.56
N ALA A 425 -4.11 21.10 -0.71
CA ALA A 425 -5.00 21.05 -1.85
C ALA A 425 -5.85 19.78 -1.84
N ALA A 426 -5.25 18.64 -1.53
CA ALA A 426 -5.96 17.38 -1.43
C ALA A 426 -6.99 17.37 -0.29
N ARG A 427 -6.68 17.98 0.86
CA ARG A 427 -7.63 18.12 1.98
C ARG A 427 -8.81 19.03 1.63
N LEU A 428 -8.53 20.16 0.97
CA LEU A 428 -9.58 21.08 0.50
C LEU A 428 -10.53 20.42 -0.50
N LEU A 429 -9.99 19.66 -1.46
CA LEU A 429 -10.79 18.95 -2.46
C LEU A 429 -11.68 17.84 -1.84
N GLU A 430 -11.28 17.25 -0.72
CA GLU A 430 -12.12 16.29 0.04
C GLU A 430 -13.22 17.00 0.83
N GLY A 431 -12.90 18.15 1.46
CA GLY A 431 -13.87 18.95 2.22
C GLY A 431 -14.99 19.47 1.34
N ALA A 432 -14.65 20.00 0.16
CA ALA A 432 -15.63 20.48 -0.82
C ALA A 432 -16.58 19.37 -1.32
N GLY A 433 -16.09 18.12 -1.41
CA GLY A 433 -16.92 16.98 -1.82
C GLY A 433 -17.92 16.52 -0.75
N ARG A 434 -17.67 16.80 0.54
CA ARG A 434 -18.58 16.47 1.66
C ARG A 434 -19.65 17.54 1.87
N GLY A 435 -19.36 18.82 1.61
CA GLY A 435 -20.32 19.92 1.70
C GLY A 435 -21.41 19.88 0.64
N GLY A 436 -21.15 19.27 -0.54
CA GLY A 436 -22.11 19.15 -1.62
C GLY A 436 -23.15 18.01 -1.48
N SER A 437 -22.92 17.02 -0.59
CA SER A 437 -23.85 15.92 -0.35
C SER A 437 -24.76 16.11 0.87
N GLY A 438 -24.51 17.15 1.68
CA GLY A 438 -25.33 17.47 2.87
C GLY A 438 -26.48 18.43 2.61
N GLY A 439 -26.65 18.92 1.38
CA GLY A 439 -27.67 19.92 1.03
C GLY A 439 -28.95 19.40 0.36
N ALA A 440 -29.05 18.07 0.11
CA ALA A 440 -30.17 17.50 -0.64
C ALA A 440 -31.25 16.78 0.22
N ASP A 441 -30.97 16.52 1.52
CA ASP A 441 -31.90 15.79 2.40
C ASP A 441 -32.56 16.64 3.50
N GLY A 442 -32.53 17.98 3.36
CA GLY A 442 -33.04 18.90 4.37
C GLY A 442 -34.25 19.78 3.97
N ALA A 443 -35.05 19.37 2.97
CA ALA A 443 -36.24 20.14 2.57
C ALA A 443 -37.46 19.25 2.37
N ASP A 444 -37.92 18.62 3.44
CA ASP A 444 -39.34 18.28 3.60
C ASP A 444 -39.61 17.95 5.08
N GLY A 445 -40.50 18.72 5.71
CA GLY A 445 -40.99 18.43 7.06
C GLY A 445 -41.17 19.65 7.91
N GLY A 446 -41.95 20.63 7.41
CA GLY A 446 -42.44 21.73 8.23
C GLY A 446 -43.58 21.28 9.12
N GLY A 447 -43.65 21.88 10.30
CA GLY A 447 -44.94 22.07 10.94
C GLY A 447 -45.07 21.68 12.39
N SER A 448 -45.14 22.73 13.20
CA SER A 448 -45.97 22.88 14.39
C SER A 448 -45.60 22.25 15.70
N GLY A 449 -45.52 23.09 16.72
CA GLY A 449 -45.85 22.73 18.07
C GLY A 449 -45.08 23.48 19.17
N MET A 450 -45.50 24.71 19.47
CA MET A 450 -45.18 25.42 20.72
C MET A 450 -45.61 24.61 21.96
N GLY A 451 -44.84 24.68 23.03
CA GLY A 451 -45.24 24.22 24.35
C GLY A 451 -44.18 24.47 25.41
N SER A 452 -44.28 25.60 26.07
CA SER A 452 -43.60 26.02 27.28
C SER A 452 -43.94 25.15 28.48
N GLY A 453 -43.03 25.00 29.43
CA GLY A 453 -43.35 24.61 30.78
C GLY A 453 -42.18 24.07 31.58
N GLY A 454 -41.74 24.91 32.53
CA GLY A 454 -40.74 24.55 33.52
C GLY A 454 -41.32 23.69 34.67
N GLY A 455 -40.49 23.28 35.59
CA GLY A 455 -40.92 22.75 36.88
C GLY A 455 -39.93 21.82 37.51
N ASP A 456 -39.32 22.28 38.56
CA ASP A 456 -38.55 21.64 39.62
C ASP A 456 -39.24 20.42 40.24
N GLY A 457 -38.45 19.57 40.87
CA GLY A 457 -38.95 18.83 42.05
C GLY A 457 -38.38 17.45 42.29
N THR A 458 -37.32 17.37 43.03
CA THR A 458 -37.03 16.52 44.20
C THR A 458 -37.80 15.20 44.39
N GLY A 459 -37.07 14.14 44.69
CA GLY A 459 -37.26 13.29 45.87
C GLY A 459 -37.91 11.93 45.71
N GLY A 460 -37.27 10.93 46.28
CA GLY A 460 -37.99 9.88 47.02
C GLY A 460 -37.85 8.41 46.58
N ALA A 461 -37.02 7.74 47.27
CA ALA A 461 -36.95 6.38 47.76
C ALA A 461 -38.24 5.47 47.68
N GLY A 462 -38.01 4.17 47.45
CA GLY A 462 -38.87 3.15 48.00
C GLY A 462 -38.93 1.81 47.26
N ARG A 463 -38.12 0.87 47.69
CA ARG A 463 -38.44 -0.49 48.14
C ARG A 463 -39.59 -1.28 47.46
N GLY A 464 -39.24 -2.50 47.01
CA GLY A 464 -39.93 -3.64 47.57
C GLY A 464 -40.44 -4.70 46.58
N ARG A 465 -39.82 -5.88 46.59
CA ARG A 465 -40.35 -7.23 46.90
C ARG A 465 -41.07 -8.07 45.83
N LYS A 466 -40.41 -9.22 45.61
CA LYS A 466 -40.91 -10.61 45.67
C LYS A 466 -41.89 -11.14 44.60
N GLY A 467 -41.52 -12.31 44.08
CA GLY A 467 -42.45 -13.39 43.76
C GLY A 467 -41.99 -14.27 42.60
N GLY A 468 -41.33 -15.42 42.85
CA GLY A 468 -41.48 -16.58 41.97
C GLY A 468 -42.73 -17.37 42.41
N PRO A 469 -42.95 -18.63 42.04
CA PRO A 469 -42.19 -19.61 41.26
C PRO A 469 -43.08 -20.48 40.35
N ASP A 470 -42.52 -21.61 39.85
CA ASP A 470 -43.12 -22.88 39.38
C ASP A 470 -43.72 -22.91 37.97
N GLY A 471 -43.52 -23.92 37.17
CA GLY A 471 -43.21 -25.31 37.33
C GLY A 471 -43.38 -26.03 36.00
N GLY A 472 -42.66 -27.09 35.80
CA GLY A 472 -43.06 -28.38 35.27
C GLY A 472 -43.05 -28.47 33.74
N GLY A 473 -42.43 -29.40 33.09
CA GLY A 473 -42.20 -30.79 33.33
C GLY A 473 -42.40 -31.54 32.04
N GLY A 474 -41.64 -32.61 31.79
CA GLY A 474 -41.97 -33.69 30.86
C GLY A 474 -41.20 -33.70 29.54
N ASP A 475 -40.25 -34.47 29.31
CA ASP A 475 -39.94 -35.92 29.40
C ASP A 475 -40.13 -36.64 28.05
N THR A 476 -39.22 -37.60 27.84
CA THR A 476 -39.19 -38.74 26.87
C THR A 476 -38.69 -38.39 25.47
N GLY A 477 -37.67 -39.07 24.87
CA GLY A 477 -37.08 -40.36 25.08
C GLY A 477 -36.76 -40.99 23.70
N GLY A 478 -35.69 -41.76 23.60
CA GLY A 478 -35.46 -42.73 22.52
C GLY A 478 -34.24 -42.40 21.61
N ALA A 479 -33.07 -42.91 21.74
CA ALA A 479 -32.49 -44.27 21.66
C ALA A 479 -32.51 -44.89 20.24
N GLY A 480 -31.28 -45.26 19.76
CA GLY A 480 -31.03 -46.18 18.64
C GLY A 480 -29.79 -45.79 17.85
N ALA A 481 -28.59 -46.24 18.12
CA ALA A 481 -27.87 -47.49 17.99
C ALA A 481 -27.83 -48.07 16.58
N GLY A 482 -26.59 -48.22 16.01
CA GLY A 482 -26.35 -49.08 14.87
C GLY A 482 -25.07 -48.79 14.08
N GLY A 483 -23.93 -49.35 14.47
CA GLY A 483 -22.82 -49.60 13.53
C GLY A 483 -22.93 -51.05 13.04
N PRO A 484 -21.88 -51.78 12.55
CA PRO A 484 -20.77 -51.42 11.66
C PRO A 484 -20.65 -52.38 10.44
N GLY A 485 -19.66 -52.23 9.56
CA GLY A 485 -19.30 -53.20 8.53
C GLY A 485 -18.20 -52.67 7.63
N SER A 486 -16.93 -52.96 7.83
CA SER A 486 -16.04 -54.00 7.38
C SER A 486 -16.15 -54.44 5.90
N GLY A 487 -15.02 -54.33 5.18
CA GLY A 487 -14.86 -54.91 3.85
C GLY A 487 -13.48 -54.60 3.24
N ALA A 488 -12.59 -55.53 3.38
CA ALA A 488 -11.26 -55.63 2.86
C ALA A 488 -11.17 -56.09 1.38
N GLY A 489 -10.03 -55.92 0.74
CA GLY A 489 -9.59 -56.53 -0.52
C GLY A 489 -8.50 -55.70 -1.20
N ALA A 490 -7.23 -55.90 -1.12
CA ALA A 490 -6.23 -56.91 -1.49
C ALA A 490 -6.10 -57.11 -3.01
N GLY A 491 -4.89 -56.95 -3.52
CA GLY A 491 -4.36 -57.41 -4.82
C GLY A 491 -3.41 -56.36 -5.43
N ALA A 492 -2.09 -56.41 -5.30
CA ALA A 492 -1.04 -57.29 -5.72
C ALA A 492 -0.65 -57.19 -7.21
N GLY A 493 0.60 -56.86 -7.44
CA GLY A 493 1.37 -57.37 -8.59
C GLY A 493 1.75 -56.33 -9.61
N GLY A 494 2.99 -56.02 -9.82
CA GLY A 494 3.89 -56.59 -10.75
C GLY A 494 5.03 -55.67 -11.14
N ALA A 495 6.21 -56.22 -10.98
CA ALA A 495 7.52 -55.70 -11.27
C ALA A 495 7.85 -55.60 -12.77
N GLY A 496 8.89 -54.83 -13.13
CA GLY A 496 9.57 -54.87 -14.42
C GLY A 496 10.53 -53.69 -14.59
N THR A 497 11.71 -53.72 -14.09
CA THR A 497 13.10 -53.84 -14.58
C THR A 497 13.36 -53.31 -16.00
N GLY A 498 14.36 -52.41 -16.09
CA GLY A 498 15.10 -52.16 -17.32
C GLY A 498 15.74 -50.78 -17.41
N GLY A 499 16.98 -50.61 -16.93
CA GLY A 499 17.90 -49.64 -17.52
C GLY A 499 18.83 -50.43 -18.50
N PRO A 500 19.94 -49.91 -19.02
CA PRO A 500 20.59 -48.61 -18.90
C PRO A 500 21.19 -48.05 -20.23
N ALA A 501 22.00 -46.98 -20.09
CA ALA A 501 23.14 -46.53 -20.93
C ALA A 501 22.81 -45.75 -22.20
N ALA A 502 23.38 -44.58 -22.38
CA ALA A 502 24.73 -44.06 -22.50
C ALA A 502 24.95 -43.44 -23.90
N ASP A 503 25.67 -42.34 -23.89
CA ASP A 503 26.52 -41.71 -24.92
C ASP A 503 25.82 -40.86 -26.02
N GLY A 504 26.22 -39.65 -26.05
CA GLY A 504 27.35 -39.10 -26.73
C GLY A 504 27.04 -38.03 -27.74
N ARG A 505 27.46 -36.87 -27.46
CA ARG A 505 27.99 -35.72 -28.18
C ARG A 505 27.35 -34.42 -27.83
#